data_67b1ae4d375157ba1f9cd87df5e4b054
#
_entry.id   67b1ae4d375157ba1f9cd87df5e4b054
#
_cell.length_a   1.000
_cell.length_b   1.000
_cell.length_c   1.000
_cell.angle_alpha   90.00
_cell.angle_beta   90.00
_cell.angle_gamma   90.00
#
_symmetry.space_group_name_H-M   'P 1'
#
loop_
_entity.id
_entity.type
_entity.pdbx_description
1 polymer ?
#
loop_
_entity_poly.entity_id
_entity_poly.type
_entity_poly.pdbx_seq_one_letter_code
_entity_poly.pdbx_strand_id
1 'polypeptide(L)'
;MPIELYNHGGHQCLMFTDLCQEGTEVVQSNQFLIIDGDTGAIIDPGGNLAYGELYLAMTRHFTPQRLSAIFASHADPDIIASLDRWMTATPSAKIYISRVWERFIPHFCKSGKTDGRIVGIPDPGMRVPVGRSELVALPAHFLHSEGNFQFYDPVSRILFSGDLGASMGTGAQAQEFVTRLADHVPRMEGFHRRYMVSNKVMRHWAQMVRSLDIDMIVPQHGSPMRGPAVREFIEWAERLECGIDLLTSKDYRVPA
;
A
#
# COMPACT_ATOMS: atom_id res chain seq x y z
N MET A 1 -4.42 18.90 0.50
CA MET A 1 -5.25 18.40 -0.64
C MET A 1 -4.61 17.15 -1.15
N PRO A 2 -5.38 16.14 -1.67
CA PRO A 2 -4.79 14.96 -2.25
C PRO A 2 -3.95 15.30 -3.49
N ILE A 3 -3.01 14.44 -3.78
CA ILE A 3 -2.24 14.45 -5.02
C ILE A 3 -3.01 13.62 -6.04
N GLU A 4 -3.32 14.21 -7.20
CA GLU A 4 -3.94 13.49 -8.30
C GLU A 4 -2.85 12.72 -9.05
N LEU A 5 -2.92 11.38 -8.98
CA LEU A 5 -1.98 10.49 -9.66
C LEU A 5 -2.44 10.20 -11.10
N TYR A 6 -3.76 10.10 -11.30
CA TYR A 6 -4.37 9.81 -12.60
C TYR A 6 -5.80 10.36 -12.65
N ASN A 7 -6.21 10.89 -13.82
CA ASN A 7 -7.59 11.33 -14.04
C ASN A 7 -7.89 11.33 -15.55
N HIS A 8 -8.57 10.30 -16.02
CA HIS A 8 -9.01 10.21 -17.41
C HIS A 8 -10.22 9.31 -17.56
N GLY A 9 -11.16 9.67 -18.46
CA GLY A 9 -12.28 8.81 -18.82
C GLY A 9 -13.25 8.44 -17.69
N GLY A 10 -13.29 9.22 -16.61
CA GLY A 10 -14.08 8.94 -15.41
C GLY A 10 -13.44 7.94 -14.46
N HIS A 11 -12.17 7.62 -14.70
CA HIS A 11 -11.31 6.88 -13.77
C HIS A 11 -10.30 7.84 -13.13
N GLN A 12 -10.21 7.83 -11.79
CA GLN A 12 -9.35 8.74 -11.04
C GLN A 12 -8.63 7.99 -9.91
N CYS A 13 -7.34 8.30 -9.73
CA CYS A 13 -6.54 7.82 -8.62
C CYS A 13 -6.01 9.01 -7.83
N LEU A 14 -6.31 9.05 -6.54
CA LEU A 14 -5.90 10.11 -5.60
C LEU A 14 -5.02 9.51 -4.51
N MET A 15 -3.95 10.21 -4.15
CA MET A 15 -3.11 9.91 -3.00
C MET A 15 -3.30 10.97 -1.91
N PHE A 16 -3.56 10.53 -0.70
CA PHE A 16 -3.59 11.34 0.51
C PHE A 16 -2.33 11.06 1.32
N THR A 17 -1.65 12.07 1.77
CA THR A 17 -0.40 11.99 2.52
C THR A 17 -0.37 13.00 3.66
N ASP A 18 0.52 12.80 4.63
CA ASP A 18 0.73 13.69 5.78
C ASP A 18 -0.56 13.97 6.58
N LEU A 19 -1.37 12.92 6.82
CA LEU A 19 -2.65 13.03 7.51
C LEU A 19 -2.55 12.92 9.05
N CYS A 20 -1.42 12.48 9.59
CA CYS A 20 -1.20 12.51 11.03
C CYS A 20 -0.78 13.91 11.46
N GLN A 21 -1.26 14.35 12.63
CA GLN A 21 -1.02 15.71 13.13
C GLN A 21 0.48 16.02 13.22
N GLU A 22 0.85 17.26 12.87
CA GLU A 22 2.20 17.78 13.05
C GLU A 22 2.62 17.68 14.53
N GLY A 23 3.90 17.36 14.76
CA GLY A 23 4.47 17.24 16.11
C GLY A 23 4.31 15.88 16.78
N THR A 24 3.70 14.89 16.10
CA THR A 24 3.71 13.50 16.53
C THR A 24 4.92 12.77 15.92
N GLU A 25 5.67 12.02 16.75
CA GLU A 25 6.76 11.14 16.27
C GLU A 25 6.20 9.86 15.63
N VAL A 26 5.21 10.00 14.75
CA VAL A 26 4.60 8.88 14.04
C VAL A 26 5.03 8.84 12.59
N VAL A 27 5.17 7.63 12.07
CA VAL A 27 5.43 7.43 10.64
C VAL A 27 4.22 7.88 9.84
N GLN A 28 4.43 8.78 8.87
CA GLN A 28 3.40 9.20 7.94
C GLN A 28 3.20 8.13 6.88
N SER A 29 1.96 7.91 6.48
CA SER A 29 1.60 6.94 5.44
C SER A 29 0.73 7.56 4.37
N ASN A 30 0.77 6.98 3.18
CA ASN A 30 -0.07 7.34 2.05
C ASN A 30 -1.29 6.43 2.00
N GLN A 31 -2.45 7.02 1.72
CA GLN A 31 -3.70 6.31 1.49
C GLN A 31 -4.21 6.64 0.09
N PHE A 32 -4.87 5.69 -0.56
CA PHE A 32 -5.24 5.87 -1.95
C PHE A 32 -6.72 5.67 -2.17
N LEU A 33 -7.34 6.56 -2.94
CA LEU A 33 -8.72 6.46 -3.38
C LEU A 33 -8.73 6.25 -4.89
N ILE A 34 -9.35 5.16 -5.33
CA ILE A 34 -9.64 4.87 -6.73
C ILE A 34 -11.11 5.13 -6.96
N ILE A 35 -11.44 5.90 -7.98
CA ILE A 35 -12.82 6.19 -8.40
C ILE A 35 -12.97 5.73 -9.83
N ASP A 36 -13.98 4.91 -10.13
CA ASP A 36 -14.38 4.58 -11.49
C ASP A 36 -15.88 4.75 -11.67
N GLY A 37 -16.26 5.84 -12.32
CA GLY A 37 -17.64 6.27 -12.43
C GLY A 37 -18.27 6.55 -11.06
N ASP A 38 -19.27 5.77 -10.71
CA ASP A 38 -20.03 5.91 -9.47
C ASP A 38 -19.55 5.02 -8.32
N THR A 39 -18.51 4.26 -8.54
CA THR A 39 -17.95 3.30 -7.59
C THR A 39 -16.54 3.72 -7.16
N GLY A 40 -16.19 3.46 -5.91
CA GLY A 40 -14.86 3.74 -5.40
C GLY A 40 -14.28 2.59 -4.59
N ALA A 41 -12.97 2.62 -4.45
CA ALA A 41 -12.21 1.74 -3.58
C ALA A 41 -11.13 2.54 -2.84
N ILE A 42 -10.81 2.14 -1.62
CA ILE A 42 -9.69 2.69 -0.87
C ILE A 42 -8.62 1.62 -0.70
N ILE A 43 -7.36 2.00 -0.89
CA ILE A 43 -6.20 1.13 -0.65
C ILE A 43 -5.47 1.68 0.57
N ASP A 44 -5.13 0.78 1.49
CA ASP A 44 -4.44 1.06 2.75
C ASP A 44 -5.14 2.18 3.54
N PRO A 45 -6.29 1.86 4.17
CA PRO A 45 -7.22 2.85 4.71
C PRO A 45 -6.71 3.65 5.91
N GLY A 46 -5.47 3.42 6.32
CA GLY A 46 -4.79 4.15 7.38
C GLY A 46 -5.08 3.64 8.79
N GLY A 47 -4.21 4.03 9.72
CA GLY A 47 -4.40 3.78 11.13
C GLY A 47 -5.40 4.74 11.77
N ASN A 48 -5.61 4.60 13.09
CA ASN A 48 -6.56 5.42 13.83
C ASN A 48 -6.24 6.92 13.80
N LEU A 49 -4.96 7.28 13.70
CA LEU A 49 -4.53 8.69 13.68
C LEU A 49 -4.87 9.37 12.35
N ALA A 50 -4.74 8.65 11.24
CA ALA A 50 -5.02 9.18 9.91
C ALA A 50 -6.53 9.20 9.56
N TYR A 51 -7.34 8.34 10.18
CA TYR A 51 -8.73 8.12 9.77
C TYR A 51 -9.58 9.38 9.66
N GLY A 52 -9.54 10.27 10.67
CA GLY A 52 -10.41 11.44 10.71
C GLY A 52 -10.14 12.39 9.55
N GLU A 53 -8.89 12.73 9.35
CA GLU A 53 -8.44 13.61 8.27
C GLU A 53 -8.64 12.96 6.90
N LEU A 54 -8.35 11.66 6.76
CA LEU A 54 -8.60 10.93 5.53
C LEU A 54 -10.09 10.93 5.16
N TYR A 55 -10.96 10.63 6.12
CA TYR A 55 -12.41 10.62 5.89
C TYR A 55 -12.91 12.00 5.41
N LEU A 56 -12.52 13.06 6.11
CA LEU A 56 -12.90 14.43 5.75
C LEU A 56 -12.31 14.85 4.39
N ALA A 57 -11.06 14.53 4.12
CA ALA A 57 -10.44 14.85 2.84
C ALA A 57 -11.10 14.08 1.69
N MET A 58 -11.38 12.80 1.89
CA MET A 58 -12.01 11.95 0.88
C MET A 58 -13.44 12.39 0.55
N THR A 59 -14.25 12.83 1.53
CA THR A 59 -15.64 13.26 1.30
C THR A 59 -15.77 14.44 0.33
N ARG A 60 -14.70 15.19 0.13
CA ARG A 60 -14.66 16.28 -0.87
C ARG A 60 -14.55 15.79 -2.31
N HIS A 61 -14.18 14.53 -2.50
CA HIS A 61 -13.94 13.92 -3.81
C HIS A 61 -14.91 12.78 -4.10
N PHE A 62 -15.31 12.02 -3.07
CA PHE A 62 -16.14 10.85 -3.23
C PHE A 62 -16.99 10.59 -1.98
N THR A 63 -18.19 10.07 -2.18
CA THR A 63 -19.11 9.71 -1.09
C THR A 63 -18.71 8.35 -0.49
N PRO A 64 -18.28 8.28 0.80
CA PRO A 64 -17.80 7.04 1.41
C PRO A 64 -18.76 5.86 1.33
N GLN A 65 -20.08 6.12 1.41
CA GLN A 65 -21.13 5.10 1.32
C GLN A 65 -21.16 4.37 -0.04
N ARG A 66 -20.52 4.95 -1.06
CA ARG A 66 -20.40 4.35 -2.42
C ARG A 66 -19.11 3.56 -2.61
N LEU A 67 -18.25 3.46 -1.57
CA LEU A 67 -17.11 2.55 -1.62
C LEU A 67 -17.61 1.10 -1.70
N SER A 68 -17.11 0.37 -2.68
CA SER A 68 -17.37 -1.06 -2.87
C SER A 68 -16.32 -1.95 -2.22
N ALA A 69 -15.09 -1.43 -2.08
CA ALA A 69 -13.96 -2.18 -1.60
C ALA A 69 -13.02 -1.34 -0.73
N ILE A 70 -12.43 -2.01 0.24
CA ILE A 70 -11.30 -1.54 1.05
C ILE A 70 -10.21 -2.60 0.92
N PHE A 71 -9.04 -2.21 0.43
CA PHE A 71 -7.90 -3.08 0.24
C PHE A 71 -6.86 -2.81 1.31
N ALA A 72 -6.38 -3.84 1.96
CA ALA A 72 -5.24 -3.77 2.86
C ALA A 72 -4.07 -4.57 2.27
N SER A 73 -2.95 -3.91 2.01
CA SER A 73 -1.76 -4.55 1.46
C SER A 73 -1.19 -5.59 2.42
N HIS A 74 -1.16 -5.26 3.71
CA HIS A 74 -0.76 -6.14 4.79
C HIS A 74 -1.43 -5.72 6.12
N ALA A 75 -1.04 -6.32 7.24
CA ALA A 75 -1.78 -6.19 8.49
C ALA A 75 -1.12 -5.26 9.53
N ASP A 76 -0.35 -4.27 9.09
CA ASP A 76 0.27 -3.31 9.99
C ASP A 76 -0.75 -2.32 10.58
N PRO A 77 -0.52 -1.83 11.82
CA PRO A 77 -1.48 -0.98 12.53
C PRO A 77 -1.82 0.32 11.79
N ASP A 78 -0.90 0.90 11.05
CA ASP A 78 -1.09 2.12 10.26
C ASP A 78 -1.88 1.87 8.96
N ILE A 79 -2.21 0.62 8.67
CA ILE A 79 -3.12 0.20 7.58
C ILE A 79 -4.47 -0.23 8.14
N ILE A 80 -4.50 -1.15 9.14
CA ILE A 80 -5.73 -1.85 9.50
C ILE A 80 -6.41 -1.35 10.78
N ALA A 81 -5.73 -0.56 11.62
CA ALA A 81 -6.30 -0.19 12.93
C ALA A 81 -7.57 0.67 12.84
N SER A 82 -7.85 1.32 11.72
CA SER A 82 -9.08 2.09 11.51
C SER A 82 -10.23 1.30 10.84
N LEU A 83 -10.05 0.01 10.53
CA LEU A 83 -11.04 -0.79 9.78
C LEU A 83 -12.43 -0.80 10.44
N ASP A 84 -12.53 -0.86 11.78
CA ASP A 84 -13.83 -0.79 12.46
C ASP A 84 -14.60 0.49 12.15
N ARG A 85 -13.89 1.61 12.06
CA ARG A 85 -14.48 2.92 11.73
C ARG A 85 -14.91 2.96 10.26
N TRP A 86 -14.05 2.46 9.36
CA TRP A 86 -14.38 2.34 7.94
C TRP A 86 -15.60 1.46 7.70
N MET A 87 -15.68 0.29 8.34
CA MET A 87 -16.83 -0.61 8.22
C MET A 87 -18.13 0.03 8.70
N THR A 88 -18.05 0.97 9.65
CA THR A 88 -19.21 1.76 10.06
C THR A 88 -19.61 2.78 9.00
N ALA A 89 -18.65 3.47 8.44
CA ALA A 89 -18.88 4.56 7.48
C ALA A 89 -19.25 4.05 6.06
N THR A 90 -18.88 2.80 5.75
CA THR A 90 -19.04 2.19 4.41
C THR A 90 -19.79 0.87 4.51
N PRO A 91 -21.11 0.86 4.72
CA PRO A 91 -21.87 -0.34 5.09
C PRO A 91 -21.82 -1.44 4.00
N SER A 92 -21.62 -1.07 2.73
CA SER A 92 -21.61 -1.99 1.59
C SER A 92 -20.22 -2.47 1.18
N ALA A 93 -19.15 -1.79 1.63
CA ALA A 93 -17.80 -2.13 1.23
C ALA A 93 -17.35 -3.48 1.78
N LYS A 94 -16.64 -4.25 0.96
CA LYS A 94 -15.93 -5.46 1.37
C LYS A 94 -14.48 -5.12 1.69
N ILE A 95 -13.90 -5.82 2.65
CA ILE A 95 -12.48 -5.71 3.00
C ILE A 95 -11.74 -6.85 2.31
N TYR A 96 -10.77 -6.50 1.48
CA TYR A 96 -9.87 -7.41 0.81
C TYR A 96 -8.51 -7.39 1.51
N ILE A 97 -8.14 -8.50 2.10
CA ILE A 97 -6.88 -8.69 2.82
C ILE A 97 -6.37 -10.10 2.58
N SER A 98 -5.08 -10.34 2.76
CA SER A 98 -4.52 -11.69 2.68
C SER A 98 -5.33 -12.72 3.48
N ARG A 99 -5.55 -13.90 2.92
CA ARG A 99 -6.21 -15.02 3.60
C ARG A 99 -5.48 -15.42 4.90
N VAL A 100 -4.19 -15.17 4.97
CA VAL A 100 -3.39 -15.40 6.19
C VAL A 100 -3.95 -14.58 7.36
N TRP A 101 -4.41 -13.33 7.10
CA TRP A 101 -4.89 -12.39 8.10
C TRP A 101 -6.41 -12.35 8.26
N GLU A 102 -7.17 -12.96 7.35
CA GLU A 102 -8.64 -12.90 7.33
C GLU A 102 -9.28 -13.18 8.70
N ARG A 103 -8.83 -14.24 9.38
CA ARG A 103 -9.36 -14.66 10.68
C ARG A 103 -8.93 -13.78 11.86
N PHE A 104 -7.97 -12.87 11.67
CA PHE A 104 -7.52 -11.94 12.72
C PHE A 104 -8.25 -10.60 12.66
N ILE A 105 -8.84 -10.23 11.51
CA ILE A 105 -9.56 -8.97 11.35
C ILE A 105 -10.70 -8.79 12.37
N PRO A 106 -11.48 -9.82 12.75
CA PRO A 106 -12.51 -9.68 13.78
C PRO A 106 -11.99 -9.19 15.14
N HIS A 107 -10.70 -9.36 15.45
CA HIS A 107 -10.11 -8.82 16.67
C HIS A 107 -9.95 -7.29 16.66
N PHE A 108 -9.96 -6.65 15.49
CA PHE A 108 -9.89 -5.20 15.33
C PHE A 108 -11.24 -4.53 15.20
N CYS A 109 -12.32 -5.30 15.03
CA CYS A 109 -13.64 -4.80 14.73
C CYS A 109 -14.66 -5.20 15.82
N LYS A 110 -15.69 -4.37 16.00
CA LYS A 110 -16.81 -4.72 16.86
C LYS A 110 -17.56 -5.94 16.31
N SER A 111 -18.07 -6.77 17.23
CA SER A 111 -18.79 -7.99 16.90
C SER A 111 -19.92 -7.76 15.88
N GLY A 112 -20.01 -8.64 14.90
CA GLY A 112 -21.02 -8.62 13.83
C GLY A 112 -20.73 -7.70 12.65
N LYS A 113 -19.76 -6.79 12.75
CA LYS A 113 -19.44 -5.88 11.63
C LYS A 113 -18.74 -6.56 10.46
N THR A 114 -18.02 -7.63 10.74
CA THR A 114 -17.19 -8.34 9.75
C THR A 114 -17.94 -9.42 8.98
N ASP A 115 -19.16 -9.76 9.42
CA ASP A 115 -19.91 -10.88 8.88
C ASP A 115 -20.21 -10.70 7.38
N GLY A 116 -19.66 -11.60 6.57
CA GLY A 116 -19.81 -11.60 5.10
C GLY A 116 -19.10 -10.44 4.38
N ARG A 117 -18.28 -9.64 5.08
CA ARG A 117 -17.63 -8.47 4.52
C ARG A 117 -16.12 -8.63 4.33
N ILE A 118 -15.51 -9.63 4.94
CA ILE A 118 -14.08 -9.92 4.73
C ILE A 118 -13.94 -10.89 3.56
N VAL A 119 -13.02 -10.59 2.68
CA VAL A 119 -12.63 -11.43 1.54
C VAL A 119 -11.14 -11.70 1.64
N GLY A 120 -10.79 -12.95 1.93
CA GLY A 120 -9.40 -13.40 1.97
C GLY A 120 -8.83 -13.54 0.56
N ILE A 121 -7.85 -12.71 0.22
CA ILE A 121 -7.10 -12.82 -1.03
C ILE A 121 -6.26 -14.10 -0.97
N PRO A 122 -6.40 -15.03 -1.92
CA PRO A 122 -5.61 -16.26 -1.96
C PRO A 122 -4.16 -15.96 -2.38
N ASP A 123 -3.20 -16.81 -1.97
CA ASP A 123 -1.76 -16.59 -2.19
C ASP A 123 -1.37 -16.24 -3.64
N PRO A 124 -1.98 -16.83 -4.69
CA PRO A 124 -1.67 -16.42 -6.07
C PRO A 124 -2.18 -15.03 -6.46
N GLY A 125 -2.96 -14.36 -5.60
CA GLY A 125 -3.64 -13.11 -5.92
C GLY A 125 -5.01 -13.31 -6.56
N MET A 126 -5.64 -12.21 -6.90
CA MET A 126 -6.96 -12.20 -7.56
C MET A 126 -7.23 -10.86 -8.26
N ARG A 127 -8.24 -10.85 -9.12
CA ARG A 127 -8.80 -9.63 -9.71
C ARG A 127 -10.06 -9.24 -8.97
N VAL A 128 -10.21 -7.97 -8.66
CA VAL A 128 -11.35 -7.44 -7.91
C VAL A 128 -12.00 -6.32 -8.70
N PRO A 129 -13.27 -6.45 -9.08
CA PRO A 129 -13.98 -5.39 -9.79
C PRO A 129 -14.12 -4.11 -8.96
N VAL A 130 -13.86 -2.97 -9.59
CA VAL A 130 -14.08 -1.62 -9.04
C VAL A 130 -14.74 -0.78 -10.13
N GLY A 131 -16.05 -0.58 -10.04
CA GLY A 131 -16.82 0.10 -11.08
C GLY A 131 -16.82 -0.68 -12.40
N ARG A 132 -16.32 -0.03 -13.47
CA ARG A 132 -16.17 -0.61 -14.81
C ARG A 132 -14.79 -1.25 -15.03
N SER A 133 -13.89 -1.04 -14.07
CA SER A 133 -12.51 -1.51 -14.09
C SER A 133 -12.29 -2.61 -13.05
N GLU A 134 -11.05 -3.00 -12.86
CA GLU A 134 -10.64 -3.96 -11.83
C GLU A 134 -9.27 -3.58 -11.27
N LEU A 135 -9.04 -3.93 -10.00
CA LEU A 135 -7.71 -3.95 -9.41
C LEU A 135 -7.18 -5.38 -9.37
N VAL A 136 -5.90 -5.54 -9.63
CA VAL A 136 -5.22 -6.83 -9.57
C VAL A 136 -4.40 -6.90 -8.30
N ALA A 137 -4.80 -7.77 -7.38
CA ALA A 137 -4.01 -8.09 -6.20
C ALA A 137 -2.86 -9.02 -6.62
N LEU A 138 -1.63 -8.53 -6.55
CA LEU A 138 -0.40 -9.23 -6.92
C LEU A 138 0.30 -9.75 -5.66
N PRO A 139 0.76 -11.00 -5.62
CA PRO A 139 1.48 -11.53 -4.47
C PRO A 139 2.81 -10.78 -4.28
N ALA A 140 3.04 -10.30 -3.08
CA ALA A 140 4.27 -9.65 -2.66
C ALA A 140 4.70 -10.19 -1.28
N HIS A 141 4.46 -11.49 -1.06
CA HIS A 141 4.70 -12.16 0.21
C HIS A 141 6.12 -11.97 0.68
N PHE A 142 6.27 -11.65 1.98
CA PHE A 142 7.54 -11.35 2.62
C PHE A 142 8.24 -10.05 2.17
N LEU A 143 7.48 -9.15 1.52
CA LEU A 143 7.95 -7.80 1.13
C LEU A 143 7.04 -6.69 1.75
N HIS A 144 7.02 -6.42 3.11
CA HIS A 144 7.80 -7.13 4.13
C HIS A 144 7.00 -8.18 4.88
N SER A 145 5.67 -8.10 4.94
CA SER A 145 4.80 -9.05 5.66
C SER A 145 4.64 -10.36 4.88
N GLU A 146 4.47 -11.47 5.60
CA GLU A 146 4.29 -12.81 5.02
C GLU A 146 3.07 -12.94 4.10
N GLY A 147 2.03 -12.16 4.36
CA GLY A 147 0.81 -12.13 3.55
C GLY A 147 0.66 -10.85 2.73
N ASN A 148 1.76 -10.17 2.40
CA ASN A 148 1.69 -8.90 1.68
C ASN A 148 1.17 -9.07 0.25
N PHE A 149 0.31 -8.14 -0.18
CA PHE A 149 -0.15 -7.95 -1.55
C PHE A 149 0.13 -6.54 -2.02
N GLN A 150 0.32 -6.40 -3.30
CA GLN A 150 0.33 -5.12 -4.00
C GLN A 150 -0.89 -5.04 -4.90
N PHE A 151 -1.32 -3.82 -5.22
CA PHE A 151 -2.50 -3.62 -6.05
C PHE A 151 -2.12 -2.89 -7.33
N TYR A 152 -2.31 -3.55 -8.46
CA TYR A 152 -2.06 -2.96 -9.77
C TYR A 152 -3.38 -2.51 -10.40
N ASP A 153 -3.42 -1.28 -10.84
CA ASP A 153 -4.52 -0.72 -11.61
C ASP A 153 -4.16 -0.67 -13.09
N PRO A 154 -4.74 -1.53 -13.93
CA PRO A 154 -4.43 -1.59 -15.35
C PRO A 154 -4.87 -0.33 -16.14
N VAL A 155 -5.85 0.44 -15.63
CA VAL A 155 -6.34 1.64 -16.31
C VAL A 155 -5.34 2.78 -16.17
N SER A 156 -4.89 3.05 -14.96
CA SER A 156 -3.91 4.09 -14.68
C SER A 156 -2.46 3.63 -14.84
N ARG A 157 -2.23 2.31 -14.92
CA ARG A 157 -0.91 1.65 -14.92
C ARG A 157 -0.09 1.97 -13.67
N ILE A 158 -0.78 2.14 -12.55
CA ILE A 158 -0.17 2.39 -11.25
C ILE A 158 -0.06 1.09 -10.47
N LEU A 159 1.11 0.84 -9.90
CA LEU A 159 1.35 -0.19 -8.90
C LEU A 159 1.39 0.45 -7.51
N PHE A 160 0.38 0.21 -6.69
CA PHE A 160 0.34 0.53 -5.27
C PHE A 160 1.11 -0.56 -4.53
N SER A 161 2.33 -0.23 -4.10
CA SER A 161 3.34 -1.24 -3.75
C SER A 161 3.43 -1.56 -2.25
N GLY A 162 2.48 -1.05 -1.42
CA GLY A 162 2.61 -1.19 0.03
C GLY A 162 3.93 -0.63 0.50
N ASP A 163 4.64 -1.35 1.35
CA ASP A 163 5.91 -0.90 1.91
C ASP A 163 7.12 -1.08 0.99
N LEU A 164 6.96 -1.81 -0.11
CA LEU A 164 8.05 -1.92 -1.06
C LEU A 164 8.17 -0.60 -1.86
N GLY A 165 9.28 0.09 -1.67
CA GLY A 165 9.49 1.45 -2.14
C GLY A 165 9.39 2.51 -1.04
N ALA A 166 9.06 2.10 0.19
CA ALA A 166 8.99 2.99 1.34
C ALA A 166 10.26 3.83 1.50
N SER A 167 10.08 5.12 1.76
CA SER A 167 11.21 6.05 1.91
C SER A 167 10.96 7.05 3.04
N MET A 168 12.05 7.45 3.68
CA MET A 168 12.05 8.49 4.72
C MET A 168 11.88 9.86 4.07
N GLY A 169 10.96 10.65 4.61
CA GLY A 169 10.69 12.02 4.18
C GLY A 169 9.40 12.51 4.80
N THR A 170 9.28 13.82 5.00
CA THR A 170 8.09 14.46 5.54
C THR A 170 7.71 15.69 4.73
N GLY A 171 6.45 16.10 4.79
CA GLY A 171 5.95 17.30 4.14
C GLY A 171 6.18 17.31 2.63
N ALA A 172 6.69 18.42 2.10
CA ALA A 172 6.91 18.61 0.68
C ALA A 172 7.77 17.52 0.02
N GLN A 173 8.72 16.94 0.77
CA GLN A 173 9.60 15.90 0.24
C GLN A 173 8.88 14.57 -0.05
N ALA A 174 7.86 14.22 0.75
CA ALA A 174 7.05 13.02 0.53
C ALA A 174 6.08 13.18 -0.66
N GLN A 175 5.82 14.41 -1.08
CA GLN A 175 4.90 14.75 -2.16
C GLN A 175 5.59 14.87 -3.53
N GLU A 176 6.92 14.93 -3.56
CA GLU A 176 7.68 15.02 -4.80
C GLU A 176 7.78 13.67 -5.50
N PHE A 177 7.59 13.67 -6.82
CA PHE A 177 7.77 12.47 -7.62
C PHE A 177 9.25 12.18 -7.84
N VAL A 178 9.65 10.95 -7.55
CA VAL A 178 11.00 10.46 -7.85
C VAL A 178 11.10 10.18 -9.34
N THR A 179 12.02 10.88 -10.02
CA THR A 179 12.32 10.71 -11.45
C THR A 179 13.68 10.09 -11.71
N ARG A 180 14.58 10.11 -10.71
CA ARG A 180 15.89 9.48 -10.68
C ARG A 180 16.07 8.73 -9.38
N LEU A 181 16.17 7.44 -9.45
CA LEU A 181 16.26 6.61 -8.25
C LEU A 181 17.56 6.83 -7.46
N ALA A 182 18.68 7.05 -8.13
CA ALA A 182 19.99 7.21 -7.48
C ALA A 182 19.99 8.30 -6.38
N ASP A 183 19.25 9.38 -6.59
CA ASP A 183 19.15 10.48 -5.64
C ASP A 183 18.21 10.13 -4.45
N HIS A 184 17.38 9.10 -4.60
CA HIS A 184 16.38 8.68 -3.64
C HIS A 184 16.80 7.46 -2.80
N VAL A 185 17.68 6.60 -3.30
CA VAL A 185 18.17 5.39 -2.62
C VAL A 185 18.60 5.65 -1.17
N PRO A 186 19.33 6.73 -0.82
CA PRO A 186 19.74 6.97 0.57
C PRO A 186 18.57 7.09 1.57
N ARG A 187 17.35 7.42 1.10
CA ARG A 187 16.15 7.56 1.93
C ARG A 187 15.40 6.24 2.12
N MET A 188 15.68 5.25 1.30
CA MET A 188 14.88 4.00 1.25
C MET A 188 15.71 2.74 1.56
N GLU A 189 17.00 2.71 1.27
CA GLU A 189 17.82 1.50 1.34
C GLU A 189 17.85 0.89 2.75
N GLY A 190 18.01 1.71 3.79
CA GLY A 190 18.07 1.26 5.18
C GLY A 190 16.82 0.49 5.60
N PHE A 191 15.64 0.98 5.22
CA PHE A 191 14.37 0.31 5.45
C PHE A 191 14.34 -1.05 4.72
N HIS A 192 14.59 -1.07 3.42
CA HIS A 192 14.51 -2.30 2.63
C HIS A 192 15.51 -3.36 3.09
N ARG A 193 16.74 -2.95 3.43
CA ARG A 193 17.75 -3.88 3.96
C ARG A 193 17.31 -4.52 5.28
N ARG A 194 16.53 -3.81 6.09
CA ARG A 194 16.06 -4.29 7.39
C ARG A 194 14.78 -5.13 7.31
N TYR A 195 13.81 -4.68 6.52
CA TYR A 195 12.45 -5.21 6.59
C TYR A 195 12.12 -6.25 5.50
N MET A 196 12.72 -6.16 4.30
CA MET A 196 12.50 -7.18 3.26
C MET A 196 13.21 -8.47 3.63
N VAL A 197 12.56 -9.62 3.39
CA VAL A 197 13.06 -10.90 3.92
C VAL A 197 14.36 -11.35 3.28
N SER A 198 14.52 -11.23 1.94
CA SER A 198 15.72 -11.63 1.22
C SER A 198 15.73 -11.16 -0.24
N ASN A 199 16.92 -11.08 -0.82
CA ASN A 199 17.12 -10.84 -2.25
C ASN A 199 16.40 -11.87 -3.14
N LYS A 200 16.31 -13.12 -2.68
CA LYS A 200 15.59 -14.15 -3.44
C LYS A 200 14.15 -13.74 -3.74
N VAL A 201 13.44 -13.24 -2.73
CA VAL A 201 12.03 -12.81 -2.88
C VAL A 201 11.95 -11.52 -3.70
N MET A 202 12.86 -10.57 -3.48
CA MET A 202 12.97 -9.34 -4.27
C MET A 202 13.12 -9.65 -5.77
N ARG A 203 13.94 -10.63 -6.14
CA ARG A 203 14.11 -11.06 -7.54
C ARG A 203 12.85 -11.69 -8.13
N HIS A 204 12.14 -12.53 -7.37
CA HIS A 204 10.87 -13.09 -7.85
C HIS A 204 9.83 -11.99 -8.10
N TRP A 205 9.74 -11.03 -7.20
CA TRP A 205 8.89 -9.86 -7.38
C TRP A 205 9.28 -9.06 -8.62
N ALA A 206 10.56 -8.72 -8.78
CA ALA A 206 11.06 -7.96 -9.91
C ALA A 206 10.77 -8.65 -11.27
N GLN A 207 10.93 -9.98 -11.33
CA GLN A 207 10.59 -10.77 -12.52
C GLN A 207 9.10 -10.72 -12.84
N MET A 208 8.24 -10.82 -11.82
CA MET A 208 6.79 -10.76 -11.98
C MET A 208 6.34 -9.40 -12.51
N VAL A 209 6.76 -8.29 -11.88
CA VAL A 209 6.28 -6.96 -12.24
C VAL A 209 6.82 -6.46 -13.58
N ARG A 210 7.92 -6.99 -14.08
CA ARG A 210 8.41 -6.71 -15.44
C ARG A 210 7.45 -7.13 -16.57
N SER A 211 6.51 -8.02 -16.26
CA SER A 211 5.47 -8.42 -17.21
C SER A 211 4.31 -7.42 -17.31
N LEU A 212 4.30 -6.41 -16.45
CA LEU A 212 3.27 -5.39 -16.37
C LEU A 212 3.72 -4.09 -17.02
N ASP A 213 2.77 -3.35 -17.56
CA ASP A 213 2.98 -2.00 -18.07
C ASP A 213 2.78 -1.00 -16.93
N ILE A 214 3.85 -0.63 -16.22
CA ILE A 214 3.82 0.22 -15.03
C ILE A 214 4.39 1.60 -15.37
N ASP A 215 3.55 2.63 -15.29
CA ASP A 215 3.95 4.03 -15.42
C ASP A 215 4.41 4.63 -14.09
N MET A 216 3.88 4.11 -12.98
CA MET A 216 4.14 4.64 -11.65
C MET A 216 4.13 3.54 -10.59
N ILE A 217 5.07 3.60 -9.64
CA ILE A 217 5.06 2.81 -8.41
C ILE A 217 4.81 3.77 -7.25
N VAL A 218 3.79 3.47 -6.44
CA VAL A 218 3.35 4.34 -5.36
C VAL A 218 3.37 3.56 -4.04
N PRO A 219 4.38 3.81 -3.19
CA PRO A 219 4.49 3.13 -1.91
C PRO A 219 3.55 3.72 -0.86
N GLN A 220 3.27 2.96 0.17
CA GLN A 220 2.49 3.40 1.33
C GLN A 220 3.24 4.46 2.16
N HIS A 221 4.57 4.51 2.10
CA HIS A 221 5.38 5.53 2.77
C HIS A 221 6.31 6.25 1.80
N GLY A 222 6.30 7.58 1.85
CA GLY A 222 7.20 8.43 1.07
C GLY A 222 6.75 8.68 -0.37
N SER A 223 7.70 8.89 -1.24
CA SER A 223 7.51 9.50 -2.56
C SER A 223 7.12 8.52 -3.66
N PRO A 224 6.12 8.85 -4.52
CA PRO A 224 5.84 8.08 -5.73
C PRO A 224 7.00 8.11 -6.71
N MET A 225 7.22 7.00 -7.41
CA MET A 225 8.23 6.85 -8.46
C MET A 225 7.56 6.83 -9.84
N ARG A 226 8.09 7.59 -10.81
CA ARG A 226 7.55 7.62 -12.18
C ARG A 226 8.64 7.68 -13.24
N GLY A 227 8.26 7.35 -14.48
CA GLY A 227 9.15 7.39 -15.63
C GLY A 227 10.37 6.47 -15.46
N PRO A 228 11.61 6.94 -15.71
CA PRO A 228 12.81 6.10 -15.59
C PRO A 228 13.00 5.48 -14.20
N ALA A 229 12.59 6.16 -13.13
CA ALA A 229 12.74 5.68 -11.76
C ALA A 229 11.99 4.36 -11.49
N VAL A 230 10.89 4.08 -12.20
CA VAL A 230 10.16 2.81 -12.09
C VAL A 230 11.06 1.63 -12.47
N ARG A 231 11.70 1.71 -13.64
CA ARG A 231 12.62 0.65 -14.10
C ARG A 231 13.86 0.56 -13.22
N GLU A 232 14.43 1.72 -12.87
CA GLU A 232 15.60 1.79 -11.99
C GLU A 232 15.32 1.15 -10.62
N PHE A 233 14.11 1.36 -10.08
CA PHE A 233 13.69 0.74 -8.81
C PHE A 233 13.56 -0.78 -8.91
N ILE A 234 12.95 -1.29 -9.97
CA ILE A 234 12.82 -2.75 -10.20
C ILE A 234 14.21 -3.39 -10.31
N GLU A 235 15.15 -2.74 -11.04
CA GLU A 235 16.52 -3.21 -11.18
C GLU A 235 17.32 -3.13 -9.87
N TRP A 236 17.11 -2.08 -9.08
CA TRP A 236 17.72 -1.92 -7.77
C TRP A 236 17.21 -2.99 -6.79
N ALA A 237 15.90 -3.21 -6.72
CA ALA A 237 15.28 -4.22 -5.89
C ALA A 237 15.81 -5.62 -6.22
N GLU A 238 15.96 -5.95 -7.49
CA GLU A 238 16.50 -7.24 -7.94
C GLU A 238 17.91 -7.53 -7.42
N ARG A 239 18.71 -6.50 -7.15
CA ARG A 239 20.12 -6.62 -6.72
C ARG A 239 20.33 -6.42 -5.22
N LEU A 240 19.32 -5.93 -4.50
CA LEU A 240 19.45 -5.58 -3.10
C LEU A 240 19.59 -6.82 -2.23
N GLU A 241 20.71 -6.93 -1.51
CA GLU A 241 20.83 -7.87 -0.39
C GLU A 241 20.12 -7.32 0.85
N CYS A 242 19.23 -8.09 1.44
CA CYS A 242 18.37 -7.62 2.54
C CYS A 242 17.97 -8.76 3.48
N GLY A 243 17.47 -8.39 4.65
CA GLY A 243 16.93 -9.32 5.63
C GLY A 243 17.89 -10.44 5.97
N ILE A 244 17.48 -11.67 5.72
CA ILE A 244 18.26 -12.86 6.08
C ILE A 244 19.56 -13.03 5.29
N ASP A 245 19.70 -12.37 4.15
CA ASP A 245 20.98 -12.40 3.40
C ASP A 245 22.10 -11.69 4.17
N LEU A 246 21.74 -10.76 5.07
CA LEU A 246 22.67 -9.97 5.86
C LEU A 246 22.93 -10.53 7.26
N LEU A 247 22.11 -11.50 7.71
CA LEU A 247 22.20 -12.04 9.06
C LEU A 247 23.34 -13.04 9.19
N THR A 248 24.00 -12.97 10.34
CA THR A 248 25.07 -13.89 10.73
C THR A 248 24.82 -14.46 12.12
N SER A 249 25.56 -15.50 12.51
CA SER A 249 25.51 -16.04 13.89
C SER A 249 25.87 -14.98 14.98
N LYS A 250 26.52 -13.88 14.57
CA LYS A 250 26.88 -12.80 15.50
C LYS A 250 25.68 -11.95 15.92
N ASP A 251 24.61 -11.98 15.12
CA ASP A 251 23.38 -11.22 15.38
C ASP A 251 22.46 -11.93 16.39
N TYR A 252 22.74 -13.20 16.67
CA TYR A 252 21.99 -14.02 17.64
C TYR A 252 22.86 -14.37 18.85
N ARG A 253 22.99 -13.41 19.77
CA ARG A 253 23.74 -13.58 21.04
C ARG A 253 22.88 -13.21 22.22
N VAL A 254 23.08 -13.93 23.33
CA VAL A 254 22.53 -13.52 24.61
C VAL A 254 23.21 -12.21 25.00
N PRO A 255 22.43 -11.14 25.34
CA PRO A 255 23.02 -9.91 25.86
C PRO A 255 23.86 -10.17 27.10
N ALA A 256 24.99 -9.44 27.24
CA ALA A 256 25.87 -9.54 28.39
C ALA A 256 25.23 -8.92 29.64
#